data_a41979ffebcbb49b3f06910d9ac3fd5a
#
_entry.id   a41979ffebcbb49b3f06910d9ac3fd5a
#
_cell.length_a   1.000
_cell.length_b   1.000
_cell.length_c   1.000
_cell.angle_alpha   90.00
_cell.angle_beta   90.00
_cell.angle_gamma   90.00
#
_symmetry.space_group_name_H-M   'P 1'
#
loop_
_entity.id
_entity.type
_entity.pdbx_description
1 polymer ?
#
loop_
_entity_poly.entity_id
_entity_poly.type
_entity_poly.pdbx_seq_one_letter_code
_entity_poly.pdbx_strand_id
1 'polypeptide(L)'
;GHGTDTAQITSLQVTPSESRIPAGLQQQLIAQVTLSDGSTAEATADVTVNWSSSDASIATVDETGRATAVGSGIASIKATGTGNGRVFEASAKLEVTDAVVSDLTLTPAIATSMPPSASQPIVMTVFAAKATLSDGSIIDLTYNPALSWSSSDEAVATVSNTIGSKGV
;
A
#
# COMPACT_ATOMS: atom_id res chain seq x y z
N GLY A 1 38.89 22.56 -2.47
CA GLY A 1 38.15 21.60 -1.73
C GLY A 1 36.88 21.23 -2.44
N HIS A 2 36.73 19.99 -2.73
CA HIS A 2 35.51 19.52 -3.33
C HIS A 2 34.59 19.07 -2.24
N GLY A 3 33.47 19.79 -2.06
CA GLY A 3 32.38 19.27 -1.29
C GLY A 3 31.95 17.94 -1.92
N THR A 4 31.56 16.98 -1.10
CA THR A 4 30.88 15.80 -1.57
C THR A 4 29.69 16.23 -2.43
N ASP A 5 29.71 15.92 -3.72
CA ASP A 5 28.56 16.14 -4.57
C ASP A 5 27.41 15.28 -4.05
N THR A 6 26.50 15.91 -3.34
CA THR A 6 25.27 15.27 -2.91
C THR A 6 24.42 15.07 -4.16
N ALA A 7 24.05 13.82 -4.45
CA ALA A 7 23.14 13.53 -5.54
C ALA A 7 21.85 14.33 -5.37
N GLN A 8 21.45 15.03 -6.45
CA GLN A 8 20.26 15.88 -6.45
C GLN A 8 19.09 15.14 -7.07
N ILE A 9 17.89 15.54 -6.66
CA ILE A 9 16.66 14.99 -7.22
C ILE A 9 16.49 15.49 -8.65
N THR A 10 16.26 14.57 -9.57
CA THR A 10 16.02 14.87 -10.99
C THR A 10 14.58 14.63 -11.41
N SER A 11 13.87 13.72 -10.73
CA SER A 11 12.46 13.43 -11.03
C SER A 11 11.75 12.81 -9.84
N LEU A 12 10.43 12.89 -9.89
CA LEU A 12 9.52 12.25 -8.93
C LEU A 12 8.64 11.25 -9.68
N GLN A 13 8.37 10.11 -9.08
CA GLN A 13 7.47 9.09 -9.61
C GLN A 13 6.53 8.62 -8.52
N VAL A 14 5.33 8.22 -8.91
CA VAL A 14 4.37 7.56 -8.02
C VAL A 14 4.17 6.11 -8.47
N THR A 15 4.28 5.20 -7.53
CA THR A 15 4.07 3.77 -7.77
C THR A 15 3.01 3.21 -6.82
N PRO A 16 2.12 2.34 -7.31
CA PRO A 16 1.91 1.99 -8.70
C PRO A 16 1.36 3.19 -9.52
N SER A 17 1.73 3.27 -10.80
CA SER A 17 1.28 4.37 -11.68
C SER A 17 -0.18 4.25 -12.07
N GLU A 18 -0.74 3.05 -12.02
CA GLU A 18 -2.15 2.76 -12.27
C GLU A 18 -2.65 1.73 -11.26
N SER A 19 -3.87 1.93 -10.79
CA SER A 19 -4.54 1.01 -9.88
C SER A 19 -6.02 0.96 -10.20
N ARG A 20 -6.63 -0.19 -9.94
CA ARG A 20 -8.07 -0.41 -10.09
C ARG A 20 -8.57 -1.12 -8.87
N ILE A 21 -9.43 -0.48 -8.10
CA ILE A 21 -9.97 -1.01 -6.85
C ILE A 21 -11.47 -0.70 -6.75
N PRO A 22 -12.26 -1.54 -6.06
CA PRO A 22 -13.65 -1.23 -5.77
C PRO A 22 -13.77 -0.13 -4.71
N ALA A 23 -14.91 0.55 -4.71
CA ALA A 23 -15.22 1.54 -3.69
C ALA A 23 -15.18 0.92 -2.28
N GLY A 24 -14.67 1.67 -1.31
CA GLY A 24 -14.48 1.24 0.08
C GLY A 24 -13.12 0.65 0.38
N LEU A 25 -12.30 0.33 -0.63
CA LEU A 25 -10.94 -0.16 -0.42
C LEU A 25 -9.91 0.97 -0.47
N GLN A 26 -8.70 0.65 -0.06
CA GLN A 26 -7.58 1.58 -0.02
C GLN A 26 -6.42 1.05 -0.85
N GLN A 27 -5.64 1.98 -1.39
CA GLN A 27 -4.42 1.70 -2.13
C GLN A 27 -3.30 2.58 -1.57
N GLN A 28 -2.20 1.95 -1.14
CA GLN A 28 -1.01 2.69 -0.76
C GLN A 28 -0.24 3.09 -2.01
N LEU A 29 0.01 4.39 -2.16
CA LEU A 29 0.87 4.95 -3.18
C LEU A 29 2.18 5.38 -2.53
N ILE A 30 3.26 5.25 -3.28
CA ILE A 30 4.61 5.58 -2.83
C ILE A 30 5.20 6.60 -3.79
N ALA A 31 5.71 7.69 -3.24
CA ALA A 31 6.47 8.66 -4.00
C ALA A 31 7.95 8.26 -4.00
N GLN A 32 8.52 8.10 -5.16
CA GLN A 32 9.94 7.78 -5.35
C GLN A 32 10.64 8.92 -6.08
N VAL A 33 11.83 9.25 -5.65
CA VAL A 33 12.69 10.22 -6.31
C VAL A 33 13.79 9.49 -7.08
N THR A 34 14.15 10.04 -8.24
CA THR A 34 15.36 9.65 -8.97
C THR A 34 16.40 10.72 -8.73
N LEU A 35 17.61 10.28 -8.43
CA LEU A 35 18.74 11.15 -8.11
C LEU A 35 19.65 11.31 -9.33
N SER A 36 20.52 12.32 -9.32
CA SER A 36 21.42 12.65 -10.42
C SER A 36 22.45 11.56 -10.71
N ASP A 37 22.70 10.65 -9.77
CA ASP A 37 23.56 9.48 -9.98
C ASP A 37 22.80 8.27 -10.60
N GLY A 38 21.51 8.44 -10.91
CA GLY A 38 20.66 7.38 -11.45
C GLY A 38 20.01 6.47 -10.41
N SER A 39 20.35 6.61 -9.13
CA SER A 39 19.71 5.85 -8.05
C SER A 39 18.30 6.36 -7.78
N THR A 40 17.48 5.49 -7.19
CA THR A 40 16.11 5.82 -6.76
C THR A 40 15.97 5.57 -5.26
N ALA A 41 15.11 6.37 -4.63
CA ALA A 41 14.80 6.23 -3.21
C ALA A 41 13.36 6.66 -2.97
N GLU A 42 12.74 6.14 -1.90
CA GLU A 42 11.48 6.71 -1.43
C GLU A 42 11.72 8.16 -0.99
N ALA A 43 10.70 9.00 -1.20
CA ALA A 43 10.76 10.37 -0.72
C ALA A 43 10.91 10.37 0.80
N THR A 44 12.02 10.93 1.27
CA THR A 44 12.40 10.96 2.69
C THR A 44 12.05 12.30 3.32
N ALA A 45 12.43 12.47 4.60
CA ALA A 45 12.21 13.71 5.34
C ALA A 45 12.86 14.95 4.69
N ASP A 46 13.85 14.75 3.82
CA ASP A 46 14.51 15.84 3.08
C ASP A 46 13.66 16.34 1.90
N VAL A 47 12.61 15.61 1.55
CA VAL A 47 11.67 15.96 0.47
C VAL A 47 10.28 16.04 1.07
N THR A 48 9.72 17.24 1.07
CA THR A 48 8.32 17.43 1.48
C THR A 48 7.42 16.98 0.34
N VAL A 49 6.63 15.95 0.55
CA VAL A 49 5.66 15.44 -0.43
C VAL A 49 4.26 15.78 0.02
N ASN A 50 3.52 16.45 -0.87
CA ASN A 50 2.10 16.72 -0.68
C ASN A 50 1.29 15.89 -1.67
N TRP A 51 0.21 15.30 -1.19
CA TRP A 51 -0.68 14.47 -1.98
C TRP A 51 -2.01 15.17 -2.21
N SER A 52 -2.57 14.99 -3.39
CA SER A 52 -3.88 15.53 -3.75
C SER A 52 -4.61 14.61 -4.72
N SER A 53 -5.93 14.65 -4.67
CA SER A 53 -6.80 13.93 -5.60
C SER A 53 -7.50 14.92 -6.53
N SER A 54 -7.64 14.55 -7.79
CA SER A 54 -8.39 15.35 -8.77
C SER A 54 -9.89 15.39 -8.51
N ASP A 55 -10.42 14.38 -7.82
CA ASP A 55 -11.85 14.29 -7.49
C ASP A 55 -12.05 13.49 -6.20
N ALA A 56 -12.33 14.20 -5.11
CA ALA A 56 -12.54 13.59 -3.81
C ALA A 56 -13.83 12.76 -3.71
N SER A 57 -14.76 12.92 -4.62
CA SER A 57 -15.96 12.08 -4.69
C SER A 57 -15.67 10.69 -5.26
N ILE A 58 -14.56 10.54 -5.98
CA ILE A 58 -14.10 9.27 -6.53
C ILE A 58 -13.06 8.65 -5.61
N ALA A 59 -12.04 9.42 -5.22
CA ALA A 59 -11.00 8.95 -4.32
C ALA A 59 -10.43 10.11 -3.50
N THR A 60 -10.10 9.83 -2.25
CA THR A 60 -9.35 10.74 -1.38
C THR A 60 -7.95 10.19 -1.17
N VAL A 61 -7.03 11.04 -0.74
CA VAL A 61 -5.68 10.62 -0.38
C VAL A 61 -5.24 11.36 0.88
N ASP A 62 -4.56 10.66 1.76
CA ASP A 62 -4.00 11.26 2.98
C ASP A 62 -2.55 11.71 2.77
N GLU A 63 -1.98 12.32 3.78
CA GLU A 63 -0.60 12.83 3.76
C GLU A 63 0.47 11.74 3.61
N THR A 64 0.12 10.47 3.84
CA THR A 64 1.03 9.32 3.69
C THR A 64 0.97 8.70 2.29
N GLY A 65 0.13 9.21 1.40
CA GLY A 65 -0.08 8.64 0.08
C GLY A 65 -1.07 7.48 0.04
N ARG A 66 -1.83 7.28 1.12
CA ARG A 66 -2.87 6.26 1.15
C ARG A 66 -4.14 6.81 0.51
N ALA A 67 -4.50 6.25 -0.64
CA ALA A 67 -5.72 6.59 -1.35
C ALA A 67 -6.88 5.71 -0.89
N THR A 68 -8.04 6.33 -0.68
CA THR A 68 -9.29 5.65 -0.33
C THR A 68 -10.28 5.81 -1.47
N ALA A 69 -10.76 4.68 -2.00
CA ALA A 69 -11.79 4.67 -3.04
C ALA A 69 -13.15 4.98 -2.44
N VAL A 70 -13.84 5.97 -2.98
CA VAL A 70 -15.11 6.50 -2.45
C VAL A 70 -16.28 6.19 -3.39
N GLY A 71 -16.15 6.54 -4.65
CA GLY A 71 -17.19 6.35 -5.66
C GLY A 71 -16.62 5.95 -7.00
N SER A 72 -17.40 5.25 -7.82
CA SER A 72 -16.95 4.78 -9.13
C SER A 72 -16.52 5.92 -10.04
N GLY A 73 -15.47 5.71 -10.80
CA GLY A 73 -14.89 6.67 -11.72
C GLY A 73 -13.38 6.60 -11.76
N ILE A 74 -12.75 7.60 -12.35
CA ILE A 74 -11.31 7.70 -12.47
C ILE A 74 -10.85 8.98 -11.78
N ALA A 75 -9.92 8.86 -10.84
CA ALA A 75 -9.25 9.99 -10.21
C ALA A 75 -7.75 9.94 -10.52
N SER A 76 -7.14 11.10 -10.61
CA SER A 76 -5.68 11.23 -10.66
C SER A 76 -5.19 11.61 -9.26
N ILE A 77 -4.30 10.81 -8.69
CA ILE A 77 -3.68 11.08 -7.42
C ILE A 77 -2.29 11.66 -7.70
N LYS A 78 -2.08 12.90 -7.29
CA LYS A 78 -0.86 13.64 -7.56
C LYS A 78 0.00 13.77 -6.32
N ALA A 79 1.28 13.50 -6.47
CA ALA A 79 2.32 13.83 -5.51
C ALA A 79 3.09 15.06 -6.00
N THR A 80 3.26 16.04 -5.14
CA THR A 80 4.09 17.20 -5.38
C THR A 80 5.22 17.19 -4.37
N GLY A 81 6.44 17.04 -4.85
CA GLY A 81 7.64 17.00 -4.02
C GLY A 81 8.45 18.28 -4.17
N THR A 82 8.91 18.83 -3.07
CA THR A 82 9.80 19.98 -3.05
C THR A 82 11.13 19.58 -2.44
N GLY A 83 12.20 19.72 -3.20
CA GLY A 83 13.55 19.43 -2.75
C GLY A 83 14.57 20.25 -3.54
N ASN A 84 15.67 20.63 -2.89
CA ASN A 84 16.75 21.43 -3.50
C ASN A 84 16.26 22.72 -4.18
N GLY A 85 15.21 23.35 -3.65
CA GLY A 85 14.62 24.56 -4.23
C GLY A 85 13.81 24.32 -5.50
N ARG A 86 13.53 23.06 -5.85
CA ARG A 86 12.74 22.68 -7.03
C ARG A 86 11.47 21.97 -6.64
N VAL A 87 10.46 22.10 -7.48
CA VAL A 87 9.17 21.42 -7.36
C VAL A 87 9.08 20.34 -8.44
N PHE A 88 8.74 19.12 -8.02
CA PHE A 88 8.51 17.99 -8.90
C PHE A 88 7.08 17.48 -8.72
N GLU A 89 6.47 17.05 -9.79
CA GLU A 89 5.12 16.50 -9.76
C GLU A 89 5.09 15.12 -10.44
N ALA A 90 4.30 14.24 -9.89
CA ALA A 90 3.99 12.96 -10.51
C ALA A 90 2.57 12.56 -10.14
N SER A 91 1.91 11.77 -10.96
CA SER A 91 0.56 11.32 -10.69
C SER A 91 0.38 9.84 -11.00
N ALA A 92 -0.58 9.25 -10.31
CA ALA A 92 -1.05 7.90 -10.55
C ALA A 92 -2.54 7.94 -10.91
N LYS A 93 -2.95 7.08 -11.83
CA LYS A 93 -4.35 6.88 -12.19
C LYS A 93 -4.96 5.88 -11.22
N LEU A 94 -6.05 6.26 -10.58
CA LEU A 94 -6.84 5.36 -9.75
C LEU A 94 -8.24 5.22 -10.35
N GLU A 95 -8.56 4.03 -10.82
CA GLU A 95 -9.88 3.66 -11.26
C GLU A 95 -10.62 3.01 -10.10
N VAL A 96 -11.74 3.60 -9.72
CA VAL A 96 -12.64 3.06 -8.71
C VAL A 96 -13.83 2.42 -9.41
N THR A 97 -14.06 1.14 -9.12
CA THR A 97 -15.16 0.37 -9.70
C THR A 97 -16.32 0.27 -8.73
N ASP A 98 -17.51 -0.01 -9.24
CA ASP A 98 -18.70 -0.31 -8.46
C ASP A 98 -18.83 -1.80 -8.09
N ALA A 99 -17.81 -2.59 -8.45
CA ALA A 99 -17.75 -3.99 -8.06
C ALA A 99 -17.67 -4.11 -6.54
N VAL A 100 -18.37 -5.11 -5.99
CA VAL A 100 -18.38 -5.39 -4.56
C VAL A 100 -17.71 -6.73 -4.29
N VAL A 101 -17.17 -6.90 -3.08
CA VAL A 101 -16.62 -8.19 -2.66
C VAL A 101 -17.76 -9.20 -2.54
N SER A 102 -17.69 -10.27 -3.32
CA SER A 102 -18.66 -11.37 -3.30
C SER A 102 -18.16 -12.56 -2.48
N ASP A 103 -16.86 -12.74 -2.35
CA ASP A 103 -16.25 -13.84 -1.57
C ASP A 103 -14.88 -13.44 -1.07
N LEU A 104 -14.48 -14.02 0.06
CA LEU A 104 -13.16 -13.84 0.67
C LEU A 104 -12.57 -15.21 0.95
N THR A 105 -11.40 -15.49 0.39
CA THR A 105 -10.70 -16.76 0.55
C THR A 105 -9.40 -16.56 1.30
N LEU A 106 -9.17 -17.38 2.33
CA LEU A 106 -7.92 -17.43 3.07
C LEU A 106 -7.07 -18.60 2.59
N THR A 107 -5.77 -18.40 2.48
CA THR A 107 -4.80 -19.43 2.10
C THR A 107 -3.62 -19.41 3.07
N PRO A 108 -3.25 -20.53 3.70
CA PRO A 108 -3.93 -21.82 3.66
C PRO A 108 -5.28 -21.79 4.42
N ALA A 109 -6.25 -22.59 3.97
CA ALA A 109 -7.55 -22.71 4.65
C ALA A 109 -7.42 -23.42 6.01
N ILE A 110 -6.46 -24.32 6.13
CA ILE A 110 -6.12 -25.03 7.36
C ILE A 110 -4.61 -24.99 7.53
N ALA A 111 -4.15 -24.62 8.72
CA ALA A 111 -2.75 -24.68 9.10
C ALA A 111 -2.64 -25.37 10.47
N THR A 112 -1.64 -26.23 10.62
CA THR A 112 -1.34 -26.90 11.89
C THR A 112 0.03 -26.46 12.35
N SER A 113 0.12 -26.03 13.60
CA SER A 113 1.38 -25.64 14.24
C SER A 113 1.51 -26.32 15.58
N MET A 114 2.74 -26.64 15.97
CA MET A 114 3.05 -27.16 17.30
C MET A 114 3.31 -26.00 18.26
N PRO A 115 2.90 -26.11 19.54
CA PRO A 115 3.27 -25.10 20.53
C PRO A 115 4.79 -24.95 20.64
N PRO A 116 5.31 -23.73 20.86
CA PRO A 116 6.74 -23.53 21.03
C PRO A 116 7.23 -24.27 22.29
N SER A 117 8.42 -24.87 22.20
CA SER A 117 9.10 -25.50 23.33
C SER A 117 10.55 -25.05 23.37
N ALA A 118 11.27 -25.38 24.46
CA ALA A 118 12.68 -25.01 24.62
C ALA A 118 13.57 -25.58 23.51
N SER A 119 13.15 -26.62 22.82
CA SER A 119 13.90 -27.29 21.73
C SER A 119 13.36 -27.00 20.33
N GLN A 120 12.25 -26.24 20.22
CA GLN A 120 11.60 -25.94 18.94
C GLN A 120 11.38 -24.42 18.78
N PRO A 121 11.78 -23.83 17.66
CA PRO A 121 11.52 -22.42 17.41
C PRO A 121 10.02 -22.16 17.25
N ILE A 122 9.62 -20.88 17.43
CA ILE A 122 8.28 -20.43 17.10
C ILE A 122 8.07 -20.62 15.60
N VAL A 123 7.02 -21.35 15.23
CA VAL A 123 6.62 -21.51 13.83
C VAL A 123 5.52 -20.51 13.54
N MET A 124 5.78 -19.65 12.56
CA MET A 124 4.78 -18.69 12.08
C MET A 124 4.21 -19.19 10.75
N THR A 125 2.89 -19.15 10.63
CA THR A 125 2.19 -19.41 9.38
C THR A 125 1.71 -18.08 8.82
N VAL A 126 2.03 -17.81 7.57
CA VAL A 126 1.55 -16.62 6.87
C VAL A 126 0.26 -16.96 6.14
N PHE A 127 -0.78 -16.21 6.43
CA PHE A 127 -2.06 -16.32 5.73
C PHE A 127 -2.18 -15.22 4.69
N ALA A 128 -2.69 -15.57 3.51
CA ALA A 128 -3.03 -14.62 2.46
C ALA A 128 -4.56 -14.55 2.33
N ALA A 129 -5.07 -13.35 2.08
CA ALA A 129 -6.48 -13.11 1.84
C ALA A 129 -6.69 -12.61 0.41
N LYS A 130 -7.56 -13.30 -0.34
CA LYS A 130 -7.97 -12.88 -1.68
C LYS A 130 -9.47 -12.68 -1.72
N ALA A 131 -9.89 -11.60 -2.33
CA ALA A 131 -11.30 -11.31 -2.55
C ALA A 131 -11.67 -11.55 -4.01
N THR A 132 -12.80 -12.22 -4.22
CA THR A 132 -13.46 -12.29 -5.51
C THR A 132 -14.51 -11.20 -5.56
N LEU A 133 -14.51 -10.41 -6.62
CA LEU A 133 -15.43 -9.30 -6.80
C LEU A 133 -16.64 -9.73 -7.65
N SER A 134 -17.70 -8.94 -7.60
CA SER A 134 -18.95 -9.20 -8.34
C SER A 134 -18.79 -9.23 -9.85
N ASP A 135 -17.70 -8.64 -10.38
CA ASP A 135 -17.34 -8.69 -11.80
C ASP A 135 -16.48 -9.90 -12.17
N GLY A 136 -16.19 -10.78 -11.21
CA GLY A 136 -15.35 -11.96 -11.38
C GLY A 136 -13.85 -11.72 -11.20
N SER A 137 -13.42 -10.49 -11.01
CA SER A 137 -12.01 -10.18 -10.75
C SER A 137 -11.59 -10.63 -9.36
N ILE A 138 -10.29 -10.89 -9.18
CA ILE A 138 -9.71 -11.32 -7.91
C ILE A 138 -8.64 -10.30 -7.51
N ILE A 139 -8.70 -9.84 -6.28
CA ILE A 139 -7.72 -8.93 -5.71
C ILE A 139 -7.11 -9.52 -4.44
N ASP A 140 -5.83 -9.24 -4.22
CA ASP A 140 -5.13 -9.64 -2.99
C ASP A 140 -5.33 -8.54 -1.94
N LEU A 141 -5.94 -8.91 -0.81
CA LEU A 141 -6.21 -8.00 0.30
C LEU A 141 -5.30 -8.24 1.51
N THR A 142 -4.32 -9.14 1.43
CA THR A 142 -3.50 -9.56 2.59
C THR A 142 -2.95 -8.38 3.38
N TYR A 143 -2.42 -7.38 2.70
CA TYR A 143 -1.84 -6.19 3.32
C TYR A 143 -2.71 -4.95 3.18
N ASN A 144 -3.94 -5.10 2.68
CA ASN A 144 -4.83 -3.95 2.49
C ASN A 144 -5.27 -3.39 3.84
N PRO A 145 -5.21 -2.07 4.07
CA PRO A 145 -5.64 -1.47 5.33
C PRO A 145 -7.10 -1.69 5.68
N ALA A 146 -7.95 -1.92 4.67
CA ALA A 146 -9.38 -2.21 4.88
C ALA A 146 -9.61 -3.61 5.45
N LEU A 147 -8.64 -4.52 5.34
CA LEU A 147 -8.72 -5.87 5.90
C LEU A 147 -8.15 -5.89 7.32
N SER A 148 -8.89 -6.44 8.25
CA SER A 148 -8.39 -6.74 9.59
C SER A 148 -8.43 -8.23 9.86
N TRP A 149 -7.44 -8.69 10.62
CA TRP A 149 -7.27 -10.07 11.02
C TRP A 149 -7.60 -10.23 12.51
N SER A 150 -8.22 -11.33 12.85
CA SER A 150 -8.48 -11.66 14.26
C SER A 150 -8.33 -13.15 14.49
N SER A 151 -7.99 -13.51 15.71
CA SER A 151 -8.01 -14.88 16.20
C SER A 151 -9.22 -15.09 17.11
N SER A 152 -9.86 -16.23 16.99
CA SER A 152 -10.95 -16.61 17.91
C SER A 152 -10.46 -16.95 19.30
N ASP A 153 -9.18 -17.32 19.43
CA ASP A 153 -8.56 -17.63 20.72
C ASP A 153 -7.07 -17.24 20.69
N GLU A 154 -6.77 -16.09 21.27
CA GLU A 154 -5.40 -15.55 21.30
C GLU A 154 -4.48 -16.33 22.26
N ALA A 155 -5.02 -17.19 23.13
CA ALA A 155 -4.21 -18.10 23.93
C ALA A 155 -3.66 -19.26 23.10
N VAL A 156 -4.32 -19.58 21.96
CA VAL A 156 -3.87 -20.60 21.02
C VAL A 156 -2.99 -20.01 19.95
N ALA A 157 -3.44 -18.91 19.34
CA ALA A 157 -2.69 -18.24 18.27
C ALA A 157 -3.05 -16.76 18.20
N THR A 158 -2.07 -15.93 17.93
CA THR A 158 -2.27 -14.50 17.66
C THR A 158 -2.05 -14.23 16.18
N VAL A 159 -2.59 -13.13 15.67
CA VAL A 159 -2.38 -12.71 14.29
C VAL A 159 -2.06 -11.22 14.24
N SER A 160 -1.13 -10.85 13.37
CA SER A 160 -0.68 -9.47 13.25
C SER A 160 -1.54 -8.67 12.26
N ASN A 161 -1.86 -7.43 12.64
CA ASN A 161 -2.44 -6.41 11.77
C ASN A 161 -1.44 -5.31 11.38
N THR A 162 -0.19 -5.44 11.81
CA THR A 162 0.86 -4.46 11.50
C THR A 162 1.18 -4.50 10.00
N ILE A 163 1.33 -3.34 9.40
CA ILE A 163 1.74 -3.23 7.99
C ILE A 163 3.08 -3.96 7.81
N GLY A 164 3.14 -4.84 6.80
CA GLY A 164 4.31 -5.67 6.52
C GLY A 164 4.32 -7.03 7.21
N SER A 165 3.45 -7.26 8.19
CA SER A 165 3.34 -8.56 8.89
C SER A 165 1.89 -9.01 9.09
N LYS A 166 0.95 -8.47 8.33
CA LYS A 166 -0.46 -8.89 8.42
C LYS A 166 -0.63 -10.36 8.07
N GLY A 167 -1.47 -11.05 8.83
CA GLY A 167 -1.78 -12.45 8.60
C GLY A 167 -0.74 -13.42 9.16
N VAL A 168 0.23 -12.94 9.95
CA VAL A 168 1.27 -13.74 10.59
C VAL A 168 0.97 -13.96 12.06
#